data_8055758b5a4f3b0f635b1275fa491066
#
_entry.id   8055758b5a4f3b0f635b1275fa491066
#
_cell.length_a   1.000
_cell.length_b   1.000
_cell.length_c   1.000
_cell.angle_alpha   90.00
_cell.angle_beta   90.00
_cell.angle_gamma   90.00
#
_symmetry.space_group_name_H-M   'P 1'
#
loop_
_entity.id
_entity.type
_entity.pdbx_description
1 polymer ?
#
loop_
_entity_poly.entity_id
_entity_poly.type
_entity_poly.pdbx_seq_one_letter_code
_entity_poly.pdbx_strand_id
1 'polypeptide(L)'
;MQIIMNQYICFVALWCLVINTFIVFSSSNVKALEQRDKKKMEKIIYCITAVMMLGDLDTYMFAGMNAKWVYWNLEIVNYSMYLLKYLYLTVFTLFIMKESGRFVKVKKILLAFSILCGTIGIICISLPDIRKEFYYIGSDNYFYYNRLYGIIRVLIILDVLVLLTALLLEKKQYSKKTFHLYLGYVFLLAATAFFDYVIDTWYLQNLAIFFSSMIISIDHMTQVSDQWLDTKKELLFSEYRASHDIMTGLWNKTSGMDQVRNCLENMLENDVAVLGFVDIDNFKSVNDTYGHGTGDFWIREIAAALQEMCGSSDIACRFGGDEYILFLQNIGNLDDLTERIEGFRKKVHDKAAELQHWTLSSKRSREKIS
;
A
#
# COMPACT_ATOMS: atom_id res chain seq x y z
N MET A 1 4.06 20.95 -40.08
CA MET A 1 4.50 19.90 -39.14
C MET A 1 4.61 20.47 -37.72
N GLN A 2 5.28 21.61 -37.51
CA GLN A 2 5.47 22.26 -36.20
C GLN A 2 4.15 22.59 -35.47
N ILE A 3 3.16 23.17 -36.17
CA ILE A 3 1.84 23.52 -35.60
C ILE A 3 1.11 22.27 -35.08
N ILE A 4 1.15 21.17 -35.85
CA ILE A 4 0.52 19.93 -35.46
C ILE A 4 1.24 19.34 -34.23
N MET A 5 2.57 19.40 -34.19
CA MET A 5 3.37 18.98 -33.05
C MET A 5 3.02 19.78 -31.79
N ASN A 6 2.93 21.09 -31.87
CA ASN A 6 2.55 21.97 -30.77
C ASN A 6 1.15 21.62 -30.21
N GLN A 7 0.18 21.37 -31.11
CA GLN A 7 -1.17 20.93 -30.69
C GLN A 7 -1.17 19.61 -29.93
N TYR A 8 -0.37 18.62 -30.36
CA TYR A 8 -0.23 17.36 -29.63
C TYR A 8 0.38 17.56 -28.24
N ILE A 9 1.41 18.39 -28.13
CA ILE A 9 2.06 18.67 -26.85
C ILE A 9 1.11 19.40 -25.90
N CYS A 10 0.36 20.40 -26.40
CA CYS A 10 -0.68 21.07 -25.62
C CYS A 10 -1.75 20.09 -25.12
N PHE A 11 -2.19 19.16 -25.97
CA PHE A 11 -3.16 18.14 -25.58
C PHE A 11 -2.63 17.22 -24.48
N VAL A 12 -1.38 16.74 -24.61
CA VAL A 12 -0.73 15.92 -23.59
C VAL A 12 -0.56 16.69 -22.27
N ALA A 13 -0.09 17.95 -22.33
CA ALA A 13 0.09 18.79 -21.15
C ALA A 13 -1.24 19.02 -20.41
N LEU A 14 -2.33 19.26 -21.15
CA LEU A 14 -3.66 19.44 -20.59
C LEU A 14 -4.13 18.18 -19.85
N TRP A 15 -4.00 16.99 -20.46
CA TRP A 15 -4.35 15.73 -19.82
C TRP A 15 -3.49 15.45 -18.59
N CYS A 16 -2.19 15.71 -18.66
CA CYS A 16 -1.29 15.60 -17.52
C CYS A 16 -1.73 16.52 -16.37
N LEU A 17 -2.14 17.73 -16.66
CA LEU A 17 -2.65 18.69 -15.67
C LEU A 17 -3.95 18.18 -15.01
N VAL A 18 -4.90 17.67 -15.80
CA VAL A 18 -6.16 17.10 -15.29
C VAL A 18 -5.88 15.91 -14.35
N ILE A 19 -5.01 14.99 -14.79
CA ILE A 19 -4.62 13.83 -13.98
C ILE A 19 -3.93 14.27 -12.68
N ASN A 20 -2.99 15.23 -12.76
CA ASN A 20 -2.29 15.72 -11.57
C ASN A 20 -3.23 16.41 -10.58
N THR A 21 -4.19 17.19 -11.07
CA THR A 21 -5.21 17.84 -10.24
C THR A 21 -6.08 16.79 -9.51
N PHE A 22 -6.49 15.74 -10.24
CA PHE A 22 -7.24 14.62 -9.64
C PHE A 22 -6.42 13.90 -8.55
N ILE A 23 -5.13 13.68 -8.78
CA ILE A 23 -4.20 13.07 -7.82
C ILE A 23 -4.11 13.93 -6.55
N VAL A 24 -3.91 15.25 -6.68
CA VAL A 24 -3.84 16.19 -5.54
C VAL A 24 -5.12 16.13 -4.71
N PHE A 25 -6.27 16.13 -5.37
CA PHE A 25 -7.58 16.06 -4.71
C PHE A 25 -7.78 14.73 -3.97
N SER A 26 -7.46 13.61 -4.63
CA SER A 26 -7.56 12.26 -4.04
C SER A 26 -6.65 12.09 -2.82
N SER A 27 -5.39 12.53 -2.92
CA SER A 27 -4.41 12.42 -1.83
C SER A 27 -4.74 13.27 -0.60
N SER A 28 -5.52 14.35 -0.76
CA SER A 28 -5.88 15.25 0.34
C SER A 28 -6.86 14.64 1.33
N ASN A 29 -7.65 13.66 0.92
CA ASN A 29 -8.73 13.08 1.71
C ASN A 29 -8.30 11.94 2.65
N VAL A 30 -7.04 11.49 2.59
CA VAL A 30 -6.56 10.38 3.42
C VAL A 30 -6.05 10.90 4.77
N LYS A 31 -6.76 10.56 5.85
CA LYS A 31 -6.45 10.95 7.24
C LYS A 31 -5.42 10.01 7.89
N ALA A 32 -4.18 9.99 7.48
CA ALA A 32 -3.12 9.30 8.22
C ALA A 32 -2.30 10.31 9.04
N LEU A 33 -2.34 10.20 10.38
CA LEU A 33 -1.71 11.15 11.31
C LEU A 33 -0.17 11.06 11.33
N GLU A 34 0.40 9.90 11.02
CA GLU A 34 1.80 9.56 11.31
C GLU A 34 2.82 10.07 10.29
N GLN A 35 2.38 10.55 9.10
CA GLN A 35 3.28 10.98 8.02
C GLN A 35 3.06 12.42 7.55
N ARG A 36 2.73 13.34 8.49
CA ARG A 36 2.35 14.74 8.16
C ARG A 36 3.36 15.47 7.27
N ASP A 37 4.64 15.24 7.52
CA ASP A 37 5.70 15.95 6.76
C ASP A 37 5.95 15.34 5.38
N LYS A 38 5.85 14.01 5.23
CA LYS A 38 5.95 13.34 3.91
C LYS A 38 4.83 13.83 3.00
N LYS A 39 3.61 13.87 3.51
CA LYS A 39 2.45 14.42 2.78
C LYS A 39 2.61 15.89 2.37
N LYS A 40 3.26 16.71 3.20
CA LYS A 40 3.55 18.09 2.81
C LYS A 40 4.51 18.16 1.61
N MET A 41 5.55 17.32 1.60
CA MET A 41 6.50 17.27 0.48
C MET A 41 5.85 16.72 -0.79
N GLU A 42 5.00 15.69 -0.69
CA GLU A 42 4.20 15.19 -1.81
C GLU A 42 3.34 16.30 -2.43
N LYS A 43 2.62 17.06 -1.60
CA LYS A 43 1.82 18.21 -2.07
C LYS A 43 2.66 19.27 -2.78
N ILE A 44 3.86 19.57 -2.25
CA ILE A 44 4.78 20.51 -2.89
C ILE A 44 5.21 19.98 -4.27
N ILE A 45 5.57 18.70 -4.36
CA ILE A 45 5.93 18.05 -5.63
C ILE A 45 4.76 18.14 -6.64
N TYR A 46 3.53 17.82 -6.21
CA TYR A 46 2.36 17.94 -7.09
C TYR A 46 2.10 19.38 -7.54
N CYS A 47 2.23 20.36 -6.66
CA CYS A 47 2.07 21.76 -7.03
C CYS A 47 3.14 22.19 -8.04
N ILE A 48 4.40 21.84 -7.83
CA ILE A 48 5.49 22.15 -8.76
C ILE A 48 5.20 21.52 -10.13
N THR A 49 4.84 20.24 -10.17
CA THR A 49 4.56 19.54 -11.43
C THR A 49 3.35 20.13 -12.16
N ALA A 50 2.30 20.54 -11.44
CA ALA A 50 1.13 21.20 -12.02
C ALA A 50 1.50 22.55 -12.67
N VAL A 51 2.28 23.38 -11.97
CA VAL A 51 2.73 24.68 -12.49
C VAL A 51 3.65 24.49 -13.70
N MET A 52 4.51 23.47 -13.71
CA MET A 52 5.35 23.15 -14.86
C MET A 52 4.51 22.72 -16.07
N MET A 53 3.47 21.92 -15.89
CA MET A 53 2.57 21.53 -16.98
C MET A 53 1.81 22.74 -17.56
N LEU A 54 1.40 23.70 -16.71
CA LEU A 54 0.80 24.95 -17.16
C LEU A 54 1.79 25.78 -17.97
N GLY A 55 3.05 25.86 -17.55
CA GLY A 55 4.10 26.56 -18.28
C GLY A 55 4.40 25.94 -19.65
N ASP A 56 4.41 24.60 -19.74
CA ASP A 56 4.54 23.91 -21.03
C ASP A 56 3.36 24.24 -21.95
N LEU A 57 2.13 24.16 -21.42
CA LEU A 57 0.92 24.48 -22.17
C LEU A 57 0.99 25.93 -22.72
N ASP A 58 1.35 26.90 -21.89
CA ASP A 58 1.51 28.31 -22.26
C ASP A 58 2.56 28.47 -23.36
N THR A 59 3.74 27.88 -23.17
CA THR A 59 4.84 27.97 -24.14
C THR A 59 4.43 27.47 -25.53
N TYR A 60 3.75 26.32 -25.59
CA TYR A 60 3.34 25.75 -26.89
C TYR A 60 2.11 26.40 -27.49
N MET A 61 1.22 26.99 -26.68
CA MET A 61 0.08 27.74 -27.18
C MET A 61 0.50 29.05 -27.86
N PHE A 62 1.48 29.75 -27.31
CA PHE A 62 1.85 31.08 -27.77
C PHE A 62 3.10 31.11 -28.66
N ALA A 63 3.89 30.03 -28.74
CA ALA A 63 5.06 29.97 -29.61
C ALA A 63 4.69 30.24 -31.08
N GLY A 64 5.43 31.17 -31.72
CA GLY A 64 5.22 31.57 -33.11
C GLY A 64 4.09 32.57 -33.36
N MET A 65 3.36 33.02 -32.32
CA MET A 65 2.35 34.08 -32.48
C MET A 65 3.03 35.44 -32.61
N ASN A 66 2.67 36.18 -33.63
CA ASN A 66 3.27 37.50 -33.93
C ASN A 66 2.64 38.62 -33.08
N ALA A 67 3.00 38.68 -31.79
CA ALA A 67 2.59 39.75 -30.89
C ALA A 67 3.73 40.10 -29.90
N LYS A 68 3.96 41.36 -29.62
CA LYS A 68 5.04 41.82 -28.73
C LYS A 68 4.96 41.29 -27.32
N TRP A 69 3.76 41.12 -26.78
CA TRP A 69 3.56 40.61 -25.43
C TRP A 69 3.95 39.14 -25.32
N VAL A 70 3.86 38.37 -26.42
CA VAL A 70 4.20 36.94 -26.45
C VAL A 70 5.68 36.74 -26.16
N TYR A 71 6.56 37.57 -26.65
CA TYR A 71 7.99 37.53 -26.33
C TYR A 71 8.22 37.59 -24.83
N TRP A 72 7.64 38.57 -24.13
CA TRP A 72 7.80 38.69 -22.69
C TRP A 72 7.14 37.55 -21.90
N ASN A 73 6.00 37.08 -22.37
CA ASN A 73 5.32 35.93 -21.78
C ASN A 73 6.23 34.68 -21.83
N LEU A 74 6.71 34.32 -23.00
CA LEU A 74 7.60 33.17 -23.19
C LEU A 74 8.90 33.31 -22.40
N GLU A 75 9.44 34.50 -22.27
CA GLU A 75 10.63 34.79 -21.48
C GLU A 75 10.41 34.49 -20.00
N ILE A 76 9.32 34.99 -19.43
CA ILE A 76 8.96 34.78 -18.02
C ILE A 76 8.64 33.31 -17.74
N VAL A 77 7.86 32.69 -18.62
CA VAL A 77 7.44 31.29 -18.44
C VAL A 77 8.65 30.34 -18.51
N ASN A 78 9.49 30.47 -19.54
CA ASN A 78 10.67 29.62 -19.67
C ASN A 78 11.65 29.80 -18.50
N TYR A 79 11.89 31.05 -18.06
CA TYR A 79 12.70 31.31 -16.87
C TYR A 79 12.12 30.60 -15.63
N SER A 80 10.82 30.75 -15.41
CA SER A 80 10.12 30.10 -14.29
C SER A 80 10.20 28.57 -14.35
N MET A 81 10.13 27.99 -15.54
CA MET A 81 10.23 26.54 -15.75
C MET A 81 11.61 25.99 -15.35
N TYR A 82 12.70 26.67 -15.65
CA TYR A 82 14.03 26.28 -15.20
C TYR A 82 14.16 26.34 -13.69
N LEU A 83 13.67 27.41 -13.07
CA LEU A 83 13.68 27.57 -11.61
C LEU A 83 12.90 26.45 -10.93
N LEU A 84 11.70 26.12 -11.42
CA LEU A 84 10.86 25.05 -10.91
C LEU A 84 11.49 23.66 -11.11
N LYS A 85 12.21 23.44 -12.21
CA LYS A 85 12.92 22.18 -12.47
C LYS A 85 13.98 21.88 -11.42
N TYR A 86 14.83 22.84 -11.09
CA TYR A 86 15.84 22.70 -10.04
C TYR A 86 15.19 22.55 -8.64
N LEU A 87 14.17 23.35 -8.37
CA LEU A 87 13.42 23.24 -7.13
C LEU A 87 12.80 21.84 -7.00
N TYR A 88 12.22 21.31 -8.06
CA TYR A 88 11.65 19.97 -8.10
C TYR A 88 12.69 18.90 -7.76
N LEU A 89 13.86 18.89 -8.44
CA LEU A 89 14.91 17.89 -8.20
C LEU A 89 15.42 17.94 -6.76
N THR A 90 15.60 19.14 -6.20
CA THR A 90 16.01 19.33 -4.81
C THR A 90 14.95 18.82 -3.83
N VAL A 91 13.68 19.17 -4.04
CA VAL A 91 12.56 18.71 -3.18
C VAL A 91 12.36 17.20 -3.28
N PHE A 92 12.49 16.63 -4.48
CA PHE A 92 12.37 15.18 -4.67
C PHE A 92 13.55 14.42 -4.02
N THR A 93 14.76 14.97 -4.08
CA THR A 93 15.91 14.44 -3.37
C THR A 93 15.68 14.45 -1.84
N LEU A 94 15.16 15.54 -1.29
CA LEU A 94 14.76 15.64 0.12
C LEU A 94 13.67 14.62 0.47
N PHE A 95 12.69 14.43 -0.40
CA PHE A 95 11.61 13.46 -0.21
C PHE A 95 12.18 12.03 -0.08
N ILE A 96 13.10 11.65 -0.98
CA ILE A 96 13.76 10.33 -0.91
C ILE A 96 14.61 10.19 0.36
N MET A 97 15.31 11.24 0.79
CA MET A 97 16.25 11.17 1.93
C MET A 97 15.59 11.18 3.30
N LYS A 98 14.29 11.51 3.41
CA LYS A 98 13.65 11.79 4.70
C LYS A 98 13.42 10.55 5.56
N GLU A 99 13.41 9.36 4.99
CA GLU A 99 12.94 8.15 5.69
C GLU A 99 13.91 7.59 6.74
N SER A 100 15.20 7.96 6.77
CA SER A 100 16.11 7.42 7.76
C SER A 100 17.04 8.44 8.41
N GLY A 101 17.36 8.21 9.69
CA GLY A 101 18.42 8.92 10.39
C GLY A 101 19.86 8.47 10.01
N ARG A 102 20.01 7.57 9.02
CA ARG A 102 21.31 7.05 8.58
C ARG A 102 21.99 8.01 7.61
N PHE A 103 23.31 7.95 7.54
CA PHE A 103 24.13 8.73 6.60
C PHE A 103 23.87 10.24 6.60
N VAL A 104 23.53 10.84 7.75
CA VAL A 104 23.15 12.27 7.86
C VAL A 104 24.20 13.21 7.24
N LYS A 105 25.50 12.95 7.43
CA LYS A 105 26.57 13.76 6.84
C LYS A 105 26.58 13.68 5.31
N VAL A 106 26.49 12.45 4.76
CA VAL A 106 26.47 12.24 3.30
C VAL A 106 25.23 12.88 2.67
N LYS A 107 24.05 12.73 3.31
CA LYS A 107 22.80 13.36 2.87
C LYS A 107 22.92 14.88 2.80
N LYS A 108 23.52 15.51 3.83
CA LYS A 108 23.76 16.96 3.84
C LYS A 108 24.68 17.39 2.69
N ILE A 109 25.72 16.61 2.39
CA ILE A 109 26.63 16.90 1.27
C ILE A 109 25.89 16.78 -0.07
N LEU A 110 25.13 15.71 -0.29
CA LEU A 110 24.36 15.51 -1.51
C LEU A 110 23.32 16.63 -1.71
N LEU A 111 22.62 17.00 -0.65
CA LEU A 111 21.66 18.11 -0.70
C LEU A 111 22.35 19.46 -1.01
N ALA A 112 23.47 19.74 -0.34
CA ALA A 112 24.24 20.96 -0.61
C ALA A 112 24.75 21.00 -2.06
N PHE A 113 25.14 19.85 -2.62
CA PHE A 113 25.55 19.75 -4.00
C PHE A 113 24.39 19.98 -4.97
N SER A 114 23.22 19.42 -4.73
CA SER A 114 22.00 19.68 -5.53
C SER A 114 21.61 21.16 -5.49
N ILE A 115 21.63 21.78 -4.30
CA ILE A 115 21.38 23.22 -4.16
C ILE A 115 22.43 24.04 -4.94
N LEU A 116 23.69 23.64 -4.91
CA LEU A 116 24.77 24.31 -5.65
C LEU A 116 24.55 24.23 -7.17
N CYS A 117 24.21 23.03 -7.69
CA CYS A 117 23.88 22.86 -9.10
C CYS A 117 22.71 23.77 -9.51
N GLY A 118 21.63 23.77 -8.70
CA GLY A 118 20.48 24.64 -8.93
C GLY A 118 20.83 26.13 -8.89
N THR A 119 21.64 26.57 -7.93
CA THR A 119 22.02 28.00 -7.82
C THR A 119 22.89 28.43 -8.99
N ILE A 120 23.85 27.62 -9.44
CA ILE A 120 24.67 27.89 -10.63
C ILE A 120 23.75 28.00 -11.86
N GLY A 121 22.86 27.02 -12.07
CA GLY A 121 21.91 27.02 -13.18
C GLY A 121 21.04 28.28 -13.19
N ILE A 122 20.48 28.66 -12.03
CA ILE A 122 19.66 29.88 -11.90
C ILE A 122 20.48 31.15 -12.21
N ILE A 123 21.68 31.26 -11.70
CA ILE A 123 22.55 32.41 -11.97
C ILE A 123 22.81 32.53 -13.49
N CYS A 124 23.13 31.41 -14.17
CA CYS A 124 23.36 31.41 -15.61
C CYS A 124 22.19 31.93 -16.44
N ILE A 125 20.94 31.65 -16.00
CA ILE A 125 19.75 32.09 -16.73
C ILE A 125 19.19 33.45 -16.26
N SER A 126 19.59 33.91 -15.05
CA SER A 126 19.04 35.14 -14.46
C SER A 126 19.68 36.42 -15.05
N LEU A 127 20.93 36.35 -15.49
CA LEU A 127 21.65 37.50 -16.03
C LEU A 127 21.37 37.63 -17.52
N PRO A 128 20.72 38.71 -18.00
CA PRO A 128 20.25 38.82 -19.37
C PRO A 128 21.35 38.66 -20.43
N ASP A 129 22.53 39.22 -20.19
CA ASP A 129 23.66 39.13 -21.11
C ASP A 129 24.25 37.71 -21.17
N ILE A 130 24.35 37.03 -20.02
CA ILE A 130 24.83 35.66 -19.91
C ILE A 130 23.78 34.70 -20.48
N ARG A 131 22.50 34.93 -20.19
CA ARG A 131 21.40 34.06 -20.61
C ARG A 131 21.36 33.84 -22.11
N LYS A 132 21.60 34.89 -22.92
CA LYS A 132 21.66 34.82 -24.39
C LYS A 132 22.66 33.79 -24.91
N GLU A 133 23.70 33.52 -24.15
CA GLU A 133 24.68 32.47 -24.47
C GLU A 133 24.14 31.04 -24.22
N PHE A 134 23.07 30.90 -23.43
CA PHE A 134 22.40 29.64 -23.15
C PHE A 134 21.18 29.43 -24.04
N TYR A 135 20.28 30.42 -24.10
CA TYR A 135 19.10 30.39 -24.95
C TYR A 135 18.61 31.79 -25.29
N TYR A 136 17.83 31.90 -26.33
CA TYR A 136 17.14 33.12 -26.70
C TYR A 136 15.81 32.84 -27.36
N ILE A 137 14.91 33.81 -27.33
CA ILE A 137 13.66 33.81 -28.08
C ILE A 137 13.86 34.62 -29.34
N GLY A 138 13.63 33.99 -30.51
CA GLY A 138 13.79 34.65 -31.82
C GLY A 138 12.71 35.71 -32.09
N SER A 139 12.92 36.47 -33.12
CA SER A 139 11.92 37.47 -33.60
C SER A 139 10.61 36.83 -34.07
N ASP A 140 10.63 35.53 -34.30
CA ASP A 140 9.50 34.68 -34.64
C ASP A 140 8.77 34.11 -33.42
N ASN A 141 9.17 34.54 -32.21
CA ASN A 141 8.65 34.06 -30.94
C ASN A 141 8.78 32.52 -30.73
N TYR A 142 9.85 31.92 -31.28
CA TYR A 142 10.26 30.58 -30.96
C TYR A 142 11.48 30.57 -30.06
N PHE A 143 11.63 29.51 -29.28
CA PHE A 143 12.74 29.27 -28.37
C PHE A 143 13.91 28.58 -29.10
N TYR A 144 15.12 29.09 -28.92
CA TYR A 144 16.33 28.59 -29.55
C TYR A 144 17.42 28.34 -28.50
N TYR A 145 18.09 27.18 -28.58
CA TYR A 145 19.25 26.88 -27.76
C TYR A 145 20.50 27.55 -28.35
N ASN A 146 21.40 27.98 -27.46
CA ASN A 146 22.68 28.52 -27.84
C ASN A 146 23.83 27.65 -27.30
N ARG A 147 25.06 28.04 -27.62
CA ARG A 147 26.30 27.27 -27.43
C ARG A 147 26.49 26.75 -25.99
N LEU A 148 26.21 27.56 -24.98
CA LEU A 148 26.45 27.21 -23.57
C LEU A 148 25.29 26.42 -22.94
N TYR A 149 24.19 26.16 -23.63
CA TYR A 149 23.05 25.43 -23.09
C TYR A 149 23.45 24.02 -22.57
N GLY A 150 24.47 23.40 -23.17
CA GLY A 150 25.03 22.12 -22.70
C GLY A 150 25.43 22.12 -21.22
N ILE A 151 25.81 23.26 -20.64
CA ILE A 151 26.18 23.37 -19.22
C ILE A 151 24.94 23.14 -18.35
N ILE A 152 23.80 23.72 -18.69
CA ILE A 152 22.54 23.53 -17.96
C ILE A 152 22.14 22.05 -17.97
N ARG A 153 22.28 21.38 -19.13
CA ARG A 153 22.02 19.93 -19.27
C ARG A 153 22.92 19.09 -18.38
N VAL A 154 24.22 19.42 -18.32
CA VAL A 154 25.17 18.73 -17.44
C VAL A 154 24.79 18.91 -15.97
N LEU A 155 24.42 20.10 -15.53
CA LEU A 155 23.97 20.35 -14.15
C LEU A 155 22.74 19.50 -13.80
N ILE A 156 21.78 19.35 -14.70
CA ILE A 156 20.60 18.50 -14.49
C ILE A 156 20.98 17.03 -14.40
N ILE A 157 21.90 16.55 -15.26
CA ILE A 157 22.41 15.17 -15.18
C ILE A 157 23.10 14.92 -13.83
N LEU A 158 23.88 15.87 -13.35
CA LEU A 158 24.52 15.79 -12.03
C LEU A 158 23.47 15.69 -10.90
N ASP A 159 22.41 16.46 -10.95
CA ASP A 159 21.29 16.36 -9.98
C ASP A 159 20.57 15.03 -10.04
N VAL A 160 20.38 14.44 -11.22
CA VAL A 160 19.82 13.09 -11.36
C VAL A 160 20.76 12.03 -10.75
N LEU A 161 22.08 12.20 -10.87
CA LEU A 161 23.06 11.32 -10.22
C LEU A 161 23.02 11.46 -8.68
N VAL A 162 22.82 12.68 -8.17
CA VAL A 162 22.58 12.91 -6.72
C VAL A 162 21.34 12.16 -6.27
N LEU A 163 20.26 12.25 -7.00
CA LEU A 163 18.99 11.57 -6.71
C LEU A 163 19.17 10.04 -6.71
N LEU A 164 19.88 9.48 -7.69
CA LEU A 164 20.19 8.06 -7.75
C LEU A 164 21.02 7.62 -6.52
N THR A 165 22.04 8.40 -6.17
CA THR A 165 22.89 8.10 -5.01
C THR A 165 22.08 8.15 -3.72
N ALA A 166 21.19 9.13 -3.55
CA ALA A 166 20.28 9.24 -2.42
C ALA A 166 19.36 8.00 -2.31
N LEU A 167 18.76 7.57 -3.42
CA LEU A 167 17.91 6.39 -3.46
C LEU A 167 18.68 5.11 -3.10
N LEU A 168 19.90 4.93 -3.58
CA LEU A 168 20.74 3.77 -3.27
C LEU A 168 21.14 3.72 -1.79
N LEU A 169 21.42 4.86 -1.17
CA LEU A 169 21.71 4.96 0.27
C LEU A 169 20.51 4.55 1.13
N GLU A 170 19.30 4.86 0.67
CA GLU A 170 18.05 4.57 1.37
C GLU A 170 17.42 3.20 1.00
N LYS A 171 18.06 2.40 0.14
CA LYS A 171 17.55 1.12 -0.36
C LYS A 171 16.94 0.22 0.72
N LYS A 172 17.57 0.18 1.92
CA LYS A 172 17.13 -0.69 3.02
C LYS A 172 15.85 -0.20 3.72
N GLN A 173 15.43 1.03 3.50
CA GLN A 173 14.25 1.63 4.12
C GLN A 173 12.98 1.40 3.28
N TYR A 174 13.15 1.17 1.99
CA TYR A 174 12.05 0.94 1.07
C TYR A 174 11.72 -0.54 0.96
N SER A 175 10.43 -0.84 0.75
CA SER A 175 10.03 -2.15 0.27
C SER A 175 10.70 -2.43 -1.09
N LYS A 176 10.90 -3.70 -1.43
CA LYS A 176 11.46 -4.06 -2.75
C LYS A 176 10.66 -3.43 -3.88
N LYS A 177 9.32 -3.43 -3.78
CA LYS A 177 8.40 -2.88 -4.76
C LYS A 177 8.60 -1.36 -4.92
N THR A 178 8.56 -0.61 -3.83
CA THR A 178 8.76 0.85 -3.79
C THR A 178 10.14 1.24 -4.31
N PHE A 179 11.18 0.51 -3.90
CA PHE A 179 12.54 0.77 -4.38
C PHE A 179 12.66 0.63 -5.90
N HIS A 180 12.14 -0.45 -6.49
CA HIS A 180 12.19 -0.63 -7.94
C HIS A 180 11.35 0.41 -8.69
N LEU A 181 10.23 0.84 -8.11
CA LEU A 181 9.39 1.88 -8.68
C LEU A 181 10.15 3.22 -8.77
N TYR A 182 10.80 3.65 -7.68
CA TYR A 182 11.61 4.87 -7.68
C TYR A 182 12.88 4.74 -8.52
N LEU A 183 13.51 3.57 -8.55
CA LEU A 183 14.66 3.32 -9.44
C LEU A 183 14.27 3.44 -10.92
N GLY A 184 13.13 2.87 -11.31
CA GLY A 184 12.59 3.03 -12.67
C GLY A 184 12.31 4.48 -13.02
N TYR A 185 11.81 5.28 -12.06
CA TYR A 185 11.62 6.71 -12.25
C TYR A 185 12.95 7.48 -12.44
N VAL A 186 13.95 7.22 -11.60
CA VAL A 186 15.27 7.85 -11.74
C VAL A 186 15.92 7.49 -13.09
N PHE A 187 15.73 6.24 -13.53
CA PHE A 187 16.16 5.82 -14.86
C PHE A 187 15.42 6.57 -15.99
N LEU A 188 14.12 6.78 -15.86
CA LEU A 188 13.34 7.58 -16.81
C LEU A 188 13.84 9.02 -16.88
N LEU A 189 14.13 9.67 -15.73
CA LEU A 189 14.73 11.01 -15.69
C LEU A 189 16.10 11.05 -16.37
N ALA A 190 16.94 10.06 -16.11
CA ALA A 190 18.25 9.96 -16.73
C ALA A 190 18.15 9.78 -18.26
N ALA A 191 17.26 8.90 -18.71
CA ALA A 191 17.02 8.67 -20.12
C ALA A 191 16.51 9.94 -20.84
N THR A 192 15.53 10.64 -20.26
CA THR A 192 15.01 11.88 -20.85
C THR A 192 16.04 13.00 -20.82
N ALA A 193 16.90 13.11 -19.79
CA ALA A 193 18.00 14.08 -19.77
C ALA A 193 19.05 13.77 -20.85
N PHE A 194 19.31 12.49 -21.11
CA PHE A 194 20.20 12.07 -22.19
C PHE A 194 19.60 12.38 -23.57
N PHE A 195 18.32 12.07 -23.79
CA PHE A 195 17.62 12.39 -25.04
C PHE A 195 17.54 13.91 -25.27
N ASP A 196 17.31 14.71 -24.22
CA ASP A 196 17.36 16.17 -24.31
C ASP A 196 18.75 16.67 -24.75
N TYR A 197 19.81 16.02 -24.26
CA TYR A 197 21.17 16.34 -24.67
C TYR A 197 21.45 16.03 -26.15
N VAL A 198 20.90 14.92 -26.67
CA VAL A 198 21.19 14.42 -28.04
C VAL A 198 20.29 15.05 -29.11
N ILE A 199 18.99 15.26 -28.80
CA ILE A 199 17.94 15.56 -29.80
C ILE A 199 17.27 16.93 -29.54
N ASP A 200 17.70 17.69 -28.54
CA ASP A 200 17.11 18.98 -28.15
C ASP A 200 15.59 18.90 -27.82
N THR A 201 15.20 17.89 -27.03
CA THR A 201 13.79 17.56 -26.71
C THR A 201 13.44 17.89 -25.25
N TRP A 202 13.63 19.14 -24.84
CA TRP A 202 13.42 19.59 -23.45
C TRP A 202 12.05 19.26 -22.84
N TYR A 203 11.01 19.12 -23.64
CA TYR A 203 9.66 18.75 -23.19
C TYR A 203 9.59 17.32 -22.62
N LEU A 204 10.45 16.40 -23.09
CA LEU A 204 10.48 15.03 -22.58
C LEU A 204 10.86 14.97 -21.10
N GLN A 205 11.72 15.88 -20.64
CA GLN A 205 12.13 15.95 -19.25
C GLN A 205 11.01 16.44 -18.34
N ASN A 206 10.21 17.42 -18.79
CA ASN A 206 9.04 17.89 -18.05
C ASN A 206 7.97 16.80 -17.96
N LEU A 207 7.77 16.02 -19.03
CA LEU A 207 6.90 14.86 -19.03
C LEU A 207 7.38 13.78 -18.05
N ALA A 208 8.69 13.51 -17.97
CA ALA A 208 9.26 12.58 -16.98
C ALA A 208 9.03 13.09 -15.55
N ILE A 209 9.19 14.38 -15.30
CA ILE A 209 8.90 15.01 -14.00
C ILE A 209 7.41 14.82 -13.65
N PHE A 210 6.50 14.95 -14.61
CA PHE A 210 5.08 14.66 -14.38
C PHE A 210 4.85 13.19 -13.98
N PHE A 211 5.49 12.23 -14.64
CA PHE A 211 5.36 10.81 -14.27
C PHE A 211 5.81 10.51 -12.85
N SER A 212 6.70 11.34 -12.27
CA SER A 212 7.07 11.19 -10.86
C SER A 212 5.90 11.39 -9.92
N SER A 213 5.04 12.37 -10.21
CA SER A 213 3.84 12.63 -9.39
C SER A 213 2.89 11.43 -9.42
N MET A 214 2.72 10.80 -10.57
CA MET A 214 1.95 9.55 -10.70
C MET A 214 2.58 8.40 -9.90
N ILE A 215 3.90 8.25 -9.98
CA ILE A 215 4.64 7.19 -9.27
C ILE A 215 4.51 7.35 -7.76
N ILE A 216 4.68 8.57 -7.24
CA ILE A 216 4.48 8.87 -5.82
C ILE A 216 3.04 8.55 -5.41
N SER A 217 2.06 8.89 -6.23
CA SER A 217 0.64 8.63 -5.94
C SER A 217 0.33 7.14 -5.94
N ILE A 218 0.85 6.38 -6.89
CA ILE A 218 0.69 4.93 -6.94
C ILE A 218 1.30 4.28 -5.70
N ASP A 219 2.51 4.70 -5.30
CA ASP A 219 3.17 4.21 -4.10
C ASP A 219 2.35 4.53 -2.84
N HIS A 220 1.90 5.76 -2.70
CA HIS A 220 1.06 6.19 -1.59
C HIS A 220 -0.27 5.44 -1.52
N MET A 221 -0.97 5.31 -2.65
CA MET A 221 -2.22 4.54 -2.72
C MET A 221 -2.03 3.07 -2.38
N THR A 222 -0.91 2.48 -2.81
CA THR A 222 -0.57 1.09 -2.47
C THR A 222 -0.34 0.95 -0.96
N GLN A 223 0.45 1.84 -0.35
CA GLN A 223 0.70 1.82 1.10
C GLN A 223 -0.59 1.98 1.91
N VAL A 224 -1.46 2.91 1.51
CA VAL A 224 -2.77 3.12 2.16
C VAL A 224 -3.67 1.90 2.02
N SER A 225 -3.69 1.28 0.85
CA SER A 225 -4.47 0.05 0.59
C SER A 225 -3.98 -1.11 1.46
N ASP A 226 -2.67 -1.30 1.57
CA ASP A 226 -2.08 -2.35 2.41
C ASP A 226 -2.40 -2.12 3.90
N GLN A 227 -2.25 -0.91 4.40
CA GLN A 227 -2.61 -0.54 5.78
C GLN A 227 -4.10 -0.75 6.07
N TRP A 228 -4.97 -0.35 5.12
CA TRP A 228 -6.41 -0.55 5.27
C TRP A 228 -6.77 -2.03 5.33
N LEU A 229 -6.14 -2.86 4.47
CA LEU A 229 -6.36 -4.30 4.46
C LEU A 229 -5.93 -4.96 5.77
N ASP A 230 -4.78 -4.56 6.32
CA ASP A 230 -4.28 -5.09 7.59
C ASP A 230 -5.18 -4.67 8.77
N THR A 231 -5.59 -3.40 8.82
CA THR A 231 -6.55 -2.92 9.84
C THR A 231 -7.88 -3.65 9.74
N LYS A 232 -8.37 -3.93 8.53
CA LYS A 232 -9.61 -4.69 8.32
C LYS A 232 -9.47 -6.14 8.80
N LYS A 233 -8.34 -6.79 8.53
CA LYS A 233 -8.06 -8.15 9.05
C LYS A 233 -8.02 -8.17 10.58
N GLU A 234 -7.35 -7.20 11.20
CA GLU A 234 -7.30 -7.08 12.66
C GLU A 234 -8.69 -6.87 13.26
N LEU A 235 -9.52 -6.02 12.64
CA LEU A 235 -10.89 -5.79 13.07
C LEU A 235 -11.72 -7.09 12.99
N LEU A 236 -11.71 -7.75 11.83
CA LEU A 236 -12.42 -9.01 11.64
C LEU A 236 -11.95 -10.10 12.61
N PHE A 237 -10.65 -10.18 12.87
CA PHE A 237 -10.08 -11.11 13.85
C PHE A 237 -10.50 -10.75 15.27
N SER A 238 -10.56 -9.46 15.61
CA SER A 238 -11.05 -8.98 16.90
C SER A 238 -12.54 -9.30 17.09
N GLU A 239 -13.38 -9.07 16.07
CA GLU A 239 -14.80 -9.44 16.08
C GLU A 239 -15.00 -10.95 16.24
N TYR A 240 -14.22 -11.74 15.50
CA TYR A 240 -14.23 -13.21 15.63
C TYR A 240 -13.85 -13.66 17.04
N ARG A 241 -12.78 -13.10 17.61
CA ARG A 241 -12.36 -13.40 19.01
C ARG A 241 -13.38 -12.96 20.05
N ALA A 242 -14.11 -11.89 19.80
CA ALA A 242 -15.16 -11.43 20.70
C ALA A 242 -16.36 -12.39 20.72
N SER A 243 -16.61 -13.13 19.64
CA SER A 243 -17.78 -14.00 19.49
C SER A 243 -17.46 -15.50 19.54
N HIS A 244 -16.24 -15.93 19.25
CA HIS A 244 -15.87 -17.36 19.18
C HIS A 244 -14.75 -17.71 20.17
N ASP A 245 -14.72 -18.98 20.59
CA ASP A 245 -13.58 -19.57 21.29
C ASP A 245 -12.46 -19.89 20.29
N ILE A 246 -11.28 -19.32 20.51
CA ILE A 246 -10.15 -19.41 19.54
C ILE A 246 -9.62 -20.84 19.42
N MET A 247 -9.71 -21.64 20.48
CA MET A 247 -9.18 -23.00 20.46
C MET A 247 -10.06 -23.94 19.63
N THR A 248 -11.36 -23.74 19.69
CA THR A 248 -12.37 -24.66 19.11
C THR A 248 -13.05 -24.14 17.87
N GLY A 249 -13.07 -22.81 17.67
CA GLY A 249 -13.83 -22.18 16.59
C GLY A 249 -15.34 -22.12 16.83
N LEU A 250 -15.85 -22.72 17.89
CA LEU A 250 -17.25 -22.62 18.29
C LEU A 250 -17.56 -21.22 18.85
N TRP A 251 -18.85 -20.90 18.99
CA TRP A 251 -19.24 -19.72 19.76
C TRP A 251 -18.62 -19.76 21.16
N ASN A 252 -18.16 -18.63 21.67
CA ASN A 252 -17.81 -18.54 23.08
C ASN A 252 -19.09 -18.49 23.96
N LYS A 253 -18.93 -18.69 25.26
CA LYS A 253 -20.02 -18.72 26.23
C LYS A 253 -21.00 -17.55 26.07
N THR A 254 -20.48 -16.33 26.03
CA THR A 254 -21.32 -15.11 26.00
C THR A 254 -22.13 -15.03 24.70
N SER A 255 -21.43 -15.11 23.57
CA SER A 255 -22.09 -14.99 22.27
C SER A 255 -22.97 -16.18 21.96
N GLY A 256 -22.59 -17.41 22.35
CA GLY A 256 -23.42 -18.58 22.18
C GLY A 256 -24.73 -18.48 22.96
N MET A 257 -24.67 -18.03 24.21
CA MET A 257 -25.90 -17.82 25.04
C MET A 257 -26.78 -16.70 24.49
N ASP A 258 -26.20 -15.63 23.97
CA ASP A 258 -26.95 -14.56 23.31
C ASP A 258 -27.64 -15.05 22.03
N GLN A 259 -26.96 -15.88 21.23
CA GLN A 259 -27.57 -16.52 20.05
C GLN A 259 -28.72 -17.45 20.44
N VAL A 260 -28.55 -18.30 21.47
CA VAL A 260 -29.63 -19.16 21.99
C VAL A 260 -30.81 -18.33 22.45
N ARG A 261 -30.58 -17.24 23.20
CA ARG A 261 -31.66 -16.34 23.66
C ARG A 261 -32.41 -15.72 22.47
N ASN A 262 -31.67 -15.21 21.48
CA ASN A 262 -32.28 -14.62 20.27
C ASN A 262 -33.12 -15.67 19.52
N CYS A 263 -32.66 -16.90 19.42
CA CYS A 263 -33.43 -17.99 18.81
C CYS A 263 -34.72 -18.27 19.59
N LEU A 264 -34.63 -18.39 20.92
CA LEU A 264 -35.80 -18.64 21.77
C LEU A 264 -36.87 -17.53 21.70
N GLU A 265 -36.44 -16.26 21.63
CA GLU A 265 -37.33 -15.12 21.49
C GLU A 265 -38.07 -15.07 20.14
N ASN A 266 -37.53 -15.71 19.11
CA ASN A 266 -38.08 -15.75 17.76
C ASN A 266 -38.76 -17.08 17.41
N MET A 267 -38.81 -18.07 18.32
CA MET A 267 -39.46 -19.34 18.10
C MET A 267 -40.99 -19.18 18.05
N LEU A 268 -41.63 -19.93 17.16
CA LEU A 268 -43.10 -20.02 17.05
C LEU A 268 -43.62 -21.04 18.05
N GLU A 269 -44.94 -20.97 18.36
CA GLU A 269 -45.59 -21.85 19.36
C GLU A 269 -45.42 -23.37 19.10
N ASN A 270 -45.22 -23.76 17.84
CA ASN A 270 -45.08 -25.16 17.45
C ASN A 270 -43.60 -25.60 17.19
N ASP A 271 -42.68 -24.68 17.33
CA ASP A 271 -41.27 -25.03 17.13
C ASP A 271 -40.71 -25.84 18.33
N VAL A 272 -39.94 -26.85 18.00
CA VAL A 272 -39.28 -27.69 19.02
C VAL A 272 -37.78 -27.50 18.92
N ALA A 273 -37.17 -27.13 20.04
CA ALA A 273 -35.70 -27.07 20.17
C ALA A 273 -35.23 -27.85 21.39
N VAL A 274 -33.98 -28.30 21.35
CA VAL A 274 -33.32 -29.04 22.42
C VAL A 274 -32.08 -28.31 22.85
N LEU A 275 -31.97 -28.02 24.14
CA LEU A 275 -30.75 -27.51 24.77
C LEU A 275 -30.03 -28.64 25.48
N GLY A 276 -28.80 -28.93 25.05
CA GLY A 276 -27.95 -29.96 25.65
C GLY A 276 -26.68 -29.39 26.25
N PHE A 277 -26.24 -29.99 27.34
CA PHE A 277 -24.94 -29.78 27.92
C PHE A 277 -24.07 -31.01 27.61
N VAL A 278 -22.83 -30.75 27.15
CA VAL A 278 -21.83 -31.77 26.83
C VAL A 278 -20.60 -31.51 27.68
N ASP A 279 -20.11 -32.53 28.34
CA ASP A 279 -18.93 -32.50 29.20
C ASP A 279 -18.03 -33.69 28.85
N ILE A 280 -16.70 -33.51 28.99
CA ILE A 280 -15.72 -34.59 28.75
C ILE A 280 -15.46 -35.32 30.04
N ASP A 281 -15.97 -36.57 30.15
CA ASP A 281 -15.77 -37.40 31.32
C ASP A 281 -14.27 -37.60 31.67
N ASN A 282 -13.93 -37.37 32.94
CA ASN A 282 -12.58 -37.53 33.46
C ASN A 282 -11.49 -36.69 32.74
N PHE A 283 -11.84 -35.55 32.15
CA PHE A 283 -10.90 -34.70 31.38
C PHE A 283 -9.63 -34.35 32.16
N LYS A 284 -9.76 -34.05 33.47
CA LYS A 284 -8.61 -33.79 34.33
C LYS A 284 -7.63 -34.99 34.35
N SER A 285 -8.13 -36.22 34.43
CA SER A 285 -7.29 -37.42 34.39
C SER A 285 -6.55 -37.58 33.07
N VAL A 286 -7.18 -37.17 31.96
CA VAL A 286 -6.53 -37.13 30.63
C VAL A 286 -5.36 -36.16 30.65
N ASN A 287 -5.57 -34.93 31.16
CA ASN A 287 -4.51 -33.96 31.31
C ASN A 287 -3.37 -34.42 32.22
N ASP A 288 -3.70 -34.96 33.37
CA ASP A 288 -2.72 -35.40 34.35
C ASP A 288 -1.87 -36.60 33.84
N THR A 289 -2.47 -37.47 33.02
CA THR A 289 -1.81 -38.70 32.51
C THR A 289 -1.04 -38.45 31.21
N TYR A 290 -1.60 -37.66 30.28
CA TYR A 290 -1.09 -37.50 28.91
C TYR A 290 -0.62 -36.07 28.60
N GLY A 291 -0.76 -35.16 29.55
CA GLY A 291 -0.38 -33.76 29.42
C GLY A 291 -1.43 -32.89 28.76
N HIS A 292 -1.36 -31.57 29.02
CA HIS A 292 -2.31 -30.56 28.51
C HIS A 292 -2.43 -30.55 26.99
N GLY A 293 -1.37 -30.86 26.25
CA GLY A 293 -1.43 -30.93 24.79
C GLY A 293 -2.41 -31.98 24.26
N THR A 294 -2.55 -33.11 24.98
CA THR A 294 -3.53 -34.14 24.66
C THR A 294 -4.94 -33.71 25.02
N GLY A 295 -5.12 -32.99 26.13
CA GLY A 295 -6.39 -32.41 26.49
C GLY A 295 -6.85 -31.34 25.45
N ASP A 296 -5.96 -30.47 25.06
CA ASP A 296 -6.22 -29.44 24.00
C ASP A 296 -6.60 -30.10 22.67
N PHE A 297 -5.99 -31.24 22.34
CA PHE A 297 -6.36 -32.02 21.16
C PHE A 297 -7.80 -32.52 21.28
N TRP A 298 -8.18 -33.15 22.42
CA TRP A 298 -9.54 -33.63 22.61
C TRP A 298 -10.59 -32.55 22.63
N ILE A 299 -10.30 -31.39 23.22
CA ILE A 299 -11.18 -30.23 23.19
C ILE A 299 -11.47 -29.84 21.73
N ARG A 300 -10.47 -29.84 20.84
CA ARG A 300 -10.67 -29.53 19.42
C ARG A 300 -11.44 -30.60 18.66
N GLU A 301 -11.14 -31.88 18.89
CA GLU A 301 -11.82 -33.00 18.21
C GLU A 301 -13.30 -33.06 18.58
N ILE A 302 -13.64 -32.86 19.86
CA ILE A 302 -15.03 -32.83 20.30
C ILE A 302 -15.76 -31.60 19.72
N ALA A 303 -15.13 -30.45 19.73
CA ALA A 303 -15.69 -29.27 19.13
C ALA A 303 -15.96 -29.44 17.61
N ALA A 304 -15.04 -30.06 16.89
CA ALA A 304 -15.22 -30.39 15.48
C ALA A 304 -16.39 -31.38 15.26
N ALA A 305 -16.49 -32.40 16.11
CA ALA A 305 -17.60 -33.36 16.04
C ALA A 305 -18.96 -32.69 16.35
N LEU A 306 -19.00 -31.79 17.33
CA LEU A 306 -20.21 -30.98 17.62
C LEU A 306 -20.58 -30.08 16.47
N GLN A 307 -19.61 -29.39 15.86
CA GLN A 307 -19.83 -28.52 14.70
C GLN A 307 -20.39 -29.28 13.49
N GLU A 308 -19.94 -30.51 13.26
CA GLU A 308 -20.45 -31.36 12.19
C GLU A 308 -21.86 -31.94 12.48
N MET A 309 -22.20 -32.12 13.75
CA MET A 309 -23.53 -32.54 14.16
C MET A 309 -24.56 -31.40 13.98
N CYS A 310 -24.11 -30.13 14.05
CA CYS A 310 -24.94 -28.96 13.94
C CYS A 310 -25.36 -28.69 12.48
N GLY A 311 -26.64 -28.47 12.26
CA GLY A 311 -27.17 -27.88 11.03
C GLY A 311 -26.97 -26.36 10.97
N SER A 312 -27.42 -25.73 9.90
CA SER A 312 -27.23 -24.30 9.67
C SER A 312 -27.95 -23.40 10.70
N SER A 313 -28.97 -23.88 11.35
CA SER A 313 -29.74 -23.17 12.38
C SER A 313 -29.32 -23.53 13.81
N ASP A 314 -28.52 -24.58 13.99
CA ASP A 314 -28.10 -25.06 15.29
C ASP A 314 -26.94 -24.23 15.85
N ILE A 315 -26.79 -24.22 17.18
CA ILE A 315 -25.76 -23.46 17.87
C ILE A 315 -24.94 -24.42 18.74
N ALA A 316 -23.62 -24.43 18.52
CA ALA A 316 -22.69 -25.07 19.44
C ALA A 316 -21.77 -24.00 20.04
N CYS A 317 -21.61 -23.99 21.36
CA CYS A 317 -20.70 -23.07 22.02
C CYS A 317 -19.86 -23.79 23.07
N ARG A 318 -18.63 -23.31 23.26
CA ARG A 318 -17.79 -23.75 24.38
C ARG A 318 -18.14 -22.91 25.59
N PHE A 319 -18.67 -23.56 26.62
CA PHE A 319 -19.12 -22.90 27.85
C PHE A 319 -17.94 -22.59 28.79
N GLY A 320 -16.96 -23.47 28.87
CA GLY A 320 -15.72 -23.29 29.62
C GLY A 320 -14.97 -24.61 29.79
N GLY A 321 -13.64 -24.59 29.82
CA GLY A 321 -12.84 -25.79 30.00
C GLY A 321 -13.15 -26.88 28.98
N ASP A 322 -13.74 -27.96 29.45
CA ASP A 322 -14.20 -29.17 28.76
C ASP A 322 -15.74 -29.21 28.55
N GLU A 323 -16.44 -28.10 28.89
CA GLU A 323 -17.89 -27.99 28.84
C GLU A 323 -18.36 -27.28 27.56
N TYR A 324 -19.43 -27.83 26.94
CA TYR A 324 -20.07 -27.29 25.76
C TYR A 324 -21.57 -27.18 25.93
N ILE A 325 -22.19 -26.22 25.23
CA ILE A 325 -23.63 -26.11 25.08
C ILE A 325 -23.96 -26.33 23.61
N LEU A 326 -25.01 -27.09 23.40
CA LEU A 326 -25.58 -27.41 22.11
C LEU A 326 -27.05 -27.01 22.10
N PHE A 327 -27.45 -26.21 21.12
CA PHE A 327 -28.84 -25.84 20.91
C PHE A 327 -29.25 -26.28 19.50
N LEU A 328 -30.13 -27.27 19.44
CA LEU A 328 -30.60 -27.90 18.21
C LEU A 328 -32.03 -27.41 17.94
N GLN A 329 -32.27 -26.95 16.75
CA GLN A 329 -33.56 -26.43 16.31
C GLN A 329 -34.23 -27.36 15.29
N ASN A 330 -35.51 -27.22 15.12
CA ASN A 330 -36.28 -27.98 14.14
C ASN A 330 -36.18 -29.49 14.28
N ILE A 331 -36.18 -29.99 15.52
CA ILE A 331 -36.14 -31.42 15.81
C ILE A 331 -37.50 -32.03 15.49
N GLY A 332 -37.54 -32.87 14.45
CA GLY A 332 -38.80 -33.48 13.97
C GLY A 332 -39.41 -34.48 14.93
N ASN A 333 -38.57 -35.33 15.58
CA ASN A 333 -38.96 -36.32 16.56
C ASN A 333 -37.78 -36.73 17.43
N LEU A 334 -38.06 -37.60 18.44
CA LEU A 334 -37.02 -38.09 19.36
C LEU A 334 -36.01 -39.02 18.68
N ASP A 335 -36.43 -39.74 17.64
CA ASP A 335 -35.55 -40.66 16.90
C ASP A 335 -34.45 -39.90 16.13
N ASP A 336 -34.81 -38.78 15.49
CA ASP A 336 -33.85 -37.87 14.82
C ASP A 336 -32.80 -37.34 15.81
N LEU A 337 -33.21 -36.90 16.99
CA LEU A 337 -32.30 -36.44 18.03
C LEU A 337 -31.38 -37.57 18.48
N THR A 338 -31.94 -38.77 18.67
CA THR A 338 -31.16 -39.95 19.11
C THR A 338 -30.12 -40.33 18.05
N GLU A 339 -30.48 -40.36 16.80
CA GLU A 339 -29.57 -40.67 15.69
C GLU A 339 -28.41 -39.65 15.61
N ARG A 340 -28.71 -38.36 15.77
CA ARG A 340 -27.69 -37.32 15.79
C ARG A 340 -26.70 -37.46 16.95
N ILE A 341 -27.21 -37.76 18.17
CA ILE A 341 -26.38 -37.96 19.36
C ILE A 341 -25.53 -39.25 19.24
N GLU A 342 -26.10 -40.35 18.76
CA GLU A 342 -25.34 -41.58 18.55
C GLU A 342 -24.30 -41.43 17.45
N GLY A 343 -24.58 -40.69 16.38
CA GLY A 343 -23.58 -40.33 15.36
C GLY A 343 -22.42 -39.58 15.94
N PHE A 344 -22.68 -38.58 16.78
CA PHE A 344 -21.64 -37.81 17.49
C PHE A 344 -20.81 -38.74 18.41
N ARG A 345 -21.46 -39.55 19.26
CA ARG A 345 -20.77 -40.48 20.15
C ARG A 345 -19.89 -41.48 19.43
N LYS A 346 -20.38 -42.06 18.36
CA LYS A 346 -19.64 -42.98 17.49
C LYS A 346 -18.37 -42.32 16.94
N LYS A 347 -18.49 -41.11 16.43
CA LYS A 347 -17.38 -40.36 15.86
C LYS A 347 -16.27 -40.10 16.89
N VAL A 348 -16.63 -39.65 18.09
CA VAL A 348 -15.68 -39.45 19.20
C VAL A 348 -15.01 -40.76 19.60
N HIS A 349 -15.79 -41.85 19.69
CA HIS A 349 -15.26 -43.17 20.03
C HIS A 349 -14.29 -43.70 18.96
N ASP A 350 -14.63 -43.60 17.68
CA ASP A 350 -13.77 -44.06 16.59
C ASP A 350 -12.45 -43.29 16.59
N LYS A 351 -12.49 -42.00 16.86
CA LYS A 351 -11.29 -41.17 17.00
C LYS A 351 -10.41 -41.59 18.20
N ALA A 352 -11.04 -41.93 19.30
CA ALA A 352 -10.32 -42.45 20.48
C ALA A 352 -9.63 -43.81 20.20
N ALA A 353 -10.29 -44.71 19.46
CA ALA A 353 -9.73 -45.98 19.05
C ALA A 353 -8.52 -45.79 18.09
N GLU A 354 -8.59 -44.89 17.14
CA GLU A 354 -7.46 -44.57 16.29
C GLU A 354 -6.23 -44.13 17.08
N LEU A 355 -6.39 -43.25 18.07
CA LEU A 355 -5.30 -42.75 18.90
C LEU A 355 -4.68 -43.82 19.81
N GLN A 356 -5.49 -44.69 20.38
CA GLN A 356 -4.97 -45.83 21.15
C GLN A 356 -4.12 -46.76 20.29
N HIS A 357 -4.55 -47.04 19.07
CA HIS A 357 -3.79 -47.85 18.11
C HIS A 357 -2.47 -47.19 17.72
N TRP A 358 -2.45 -45.85 17.52
CA TRP A 358 -1.24 -45.11 17.20
C TRP A 358 -0.24 -45.09 18.39
N THR A 359 -0.74 -44.94 19.64
CA THR A 359 0.09 -44.93 20.86
C THR A 359 0.74 -46.29 21.09
N LEU A 360 0.04 -47.37 20.84
CA LEU A 360 0.57 -48.75 20.95
C LEU A 360 1.60 -49.04 19.85
N SER A 361 1.39 -48.56 18.63
CA SER A 361 2.32 -48.75 17.52
C SER A 361 3.61 -47.94 17.70
N SER A 362 3.52 -46.72 18.24
CA SER A 362 4.67 -45.85 18.52
C SER A 362 5.53 -46.36 19.68
N LYS A 363 4.94 -46.97 20.72
CA LYS A 363 5.68 -47.68 21.78
C LYS A 363 6.44 -48.88 21.25
N ARG A 364 5.81 -49.72 20.42
CA ARG A 364 6.48 -50.88 19.78
C ARG A 364 7.65 -50.51 18.89
N SER A 365 7.58 -49.36 18.25
CA SER A 365 8.67 -48.84 17.39
C SER A 365 9.87 -48.33 18.22
N ARG A 366 9.65 -47.78 19.41
CA ARG A 366 10.74 -47.37 20.32
C ARG A 366 11.43 -48.52 21.01
N GLU A 367 10.72 -49.59 21.34
CA GLU A 367 11.30 -50.81 21.93
C GLU A 367 12.14 -51.64 20.94
N LYS A 368 12.02 -51.41 19.64
CA LYS A 368 12.85 -52.04 18.59
C LYS A 368 14.15 -51.32 18.26
N ILE A 369 14.38 -50.13 18.83
CA ILE A 369 15.55 -49.27 18.58
C ILE A 369 16.46 -49.19 19.84
N SER A 370 16.04 -49.74 20.96
CA SER A 370 16.84 -49.93 22.18
C SER A 370 17.38 -51.37 22.23
#